data_2b50996048245b2d5f996428884db690
#
_entry.id   2b50996048245b2d5f996428884db690
#
_cell.length_a   1.000
_cell.length_b   1.000
_cell.length_c   1.000
_cell.angle_alpha   90.00
_cell.angle_beta   90.00
_cell.angle_gamma   90.00
#
_symmetry.space_group_name_H-M   'P 1'
#
loop_
_entity.id
_entity.type
_entity.pdbx_description
1 polymer ?
#
loop_
_entity_poly.entity_id
_entity_poly.type
_entity_poly.pdbx_seq_one_letter_code
_entity_poly.pdbx_strand_id
1 'polypeptide(L)'
;MGSILMATKGMILVTGCSGLVGTHLCQKLEEYGYSVVGVDIKFSHALPATEQFQYHHIDLRDADDVRVLFDQYEFTGVINAFGVKGSPIRAKERPIDFLEPSIKVNTNIIDNCVRTDCWLVYMSSVG
;
A
#
# COMPACT_ATOMS: atom_id res chain seq x y z
N MET A 1 9.99 -27.39 -5.29
CA MET A 1 10.84 -26.20 -5.51
C MET A 1 10.45 -25.43 -6.75
N GLY A 2 10.30 -26.10 -7.86
CA GLY A 2 9.95 -25.45 -9.11
C GLY A 2 8.63 -24.70 -9.07
N SER A 3 7.65 -25.18 -8.30
CA SER A 3 6.36 -24.55 -8.20
C SER A 3 6.42 -23.14 -7.63
N ILE A 4 7.39 -22.90 -6.75
CA ILE A 4 7.55 -21.58 -6.12
C ILE A 4 7.94 -20.56 -7.17
N LEU A 5 8.78 -20.95 -8.11
CA LEU A 5 9.30 -20.05 -9.12
C LEU A 5 8.25 -19.63 -10.14
N MET A 6 7.17 -20.39 -10.24
CA MET A 6 6.15 -20.15 -11.26
C MET A 6 4.90 -19.50 -10.70
N ALA A 7 4.84 -19.28 -9.40
CA ALA A 7 3.58 -18.97 -8.75
C ALA A 7 3.12 -17.53 -8.95
N THR A 8 4.01 -16.60 -9.22
CA THR A 8 3.63 -15.20 -9.15
C THR A 8 3.48 -14.56 -10.51
N LYS A 9 2.42 -13.77 -10.64
CA LYS A 9 2.18 -12.91 -11.80
C LYS A 9 2.90 -11.58 -11.67
N GLY A 10 3.56 -11.37 -10.56
CA GLY A 10 4.23 -10.13 -10.24
C GLY A 10 4.06 -9.80 -8.78
N MET A 11 4.62 -8.68 -8.36
CA MET A 11 4.59 -8.25 -6.97
C MET A 11 3.87 -6.90 -6.88
N ILE A 12 2.85 -6.84 -6.05
CA ILE A 12 2.02 -5.65 -5.87
C ILE A 12 2.21 -5.10 -4.48
N LEU A 13 2.47 -3.81 -4.39
CA LEU A 13 2.49 -3.10 -3.12
C LEU A 13 1.08 -2.58 -2.83
N VAL A 14 0.55 -2.88 -1.65
CA VAL A 14 -0.72 -2.33 -1.18
C VAL A 14 -0.45 -1.45 0.02
N THR A 15 -0.67 -0.15 -0.14
CA THR A 15 -0.53 0.79 0.98
C THR A 15 -1.86 0.89 1.71
N GLY A 16 -1.80 1.15 3.02
CA GLY A 16 -3.02 1.11 3.82
C GLY A 16 -3.60 -0.29 3.90
N CYS A 17 -2.74 -1.30 3.93
CA CYS A 17 -3.14 -2.69 3.78
C CYS A 17 -4.01 -3.21 4.94
N SER A 18 -3.95 -2.58 6.10
CA SER A 18 -4.70 -3.03 7.27
C SER A 18 -6.10 -2.42 7.38
N GLY A 19 -6.46 -1.54 6.45
CA GLY A 19 -7.80 -0.99 6.37
C GLY A 19 -8.78 -2.00 5.77
N LEU A 20 -10.06 -1.63 5.76
CA LEU A 20 -11.10 -2.53 5.24
C LEU A 20 -10.86 -2.89 3.78
N VAL A 21 -10.62 -1.89 2.94
CA VAL A 21 -10.35 -2.12 1.52
C VAL A 21 -9.02 -2.82 1.33
N GLY A 22 -7.99 -2.37 2.06
CA GLY A 22 -6.64 -2.92 1.93
C GLY A 22 -6.55 -4.41 2.24
N THR A 23 -7.22 -4.86 3.31
CA THR A 23 -7.20 -6.29 3.67
C THR A 23 -7.86 -7.15 2.60
N HIS A 24 -8.99 -6.69 2.06
CA HIS A 24 -9.66 -7.39 0.97
C HIS A 24 -8.82 -7.44 -0.29
N LEU A 25 -8.15 -6.34 -0.63
CA LEU A 25 -7.27 -6.30 -1.78
C LEU A 25 -6.12 -7.28 -1.64
N CYS A 26 -5.48 -7.33 -0.46
CA CYS A 26 -4.37 -8.24 -0.24
C CYS A 26 -4.81 -9.70 -0.42
N GLN A 27 -5.97 -10.05 0.12
CA GLN A 27 -6.50 -11.40 -0.03
C GLN A 27 -6.81 -11.74 -1.49
N LYS A 28 -7.46 -10.82 -2.19
CA LYS A 28 -7.85 -11.05 -3.58
C LYS A 28 -6.66 -11.12 -4.52
N LEU A 29 -5.70 -10.26 -4.34
CA LEU A 29 -4.49 -10.27 -5.17
C LEU A 29 -3.75 -11.59 -5.02
N GLU A 30 -3.65 -12.08 -3.80
CA GLU A 30 -3.00 -13.35 -3.55
C GLU A 30 -3.76 -14.50 -4.21
N GLU A 31 -5.10 -14.50 -4.12
CA GLU A 31 -5.93 -15.51 -4.78
C GLU A 31 -5.71 -15.52 -6.29
N TYR A 32 -5.44 -14.35 -6.88
CA TYR A 32 -5.18 -14.25 -8.31
C TYR A 32 -3.74 -14.55 -8.72
N GLY A 33 -2.89 -14.90 -7.76
CA GLY A 33 -1.54 -15.36 -8.06
C GLY A 33 -0.45 -14.31 -7.96
N TYR A 34 -0.73 -13.17 -7.36
CA TYR A 34 0.30 -12.15 -7.12
C TYR A 34 0.98 -12.35 -5.78
N SER A 35 2.24 -11.97 -5.71
CA SER A 35 2.89 -11.74 -4.43
C SER A 35 2.52 -10.33 -3.96
N VAL A 36 2.28 -10.18 -2.68
CA VAL A 36 1.79 -8.91 -2.13
C VAL A 36 2.69 -8.44 -1.00
N VAL A 37 3.06 -7.18 -1.06
CA VAL A 37 3.71 -6.48 0.04
C VAL A 37 2.70 -5.48 0.57
N GLY A 38 2.33 -5.61 1.83
CA GLY A 38 1.39 -4.71 2.48
C GLY A 38 2.11 -3.78 3.43
N VAL A 39 1.75 -2.51 3.42
CA VAL A 39 2.37 -1.49 4.25
C VAL A 39 1.29 -0.71 4.99
N ASP A 40 1.48 -0.57 6.29
CA ASP A 40 0.59 0.25 7.13
C ASP A 40 1.33 0.60 8.42
N ILE A 41 0.76 1.50 9.20
CA ILE A 41 1.24 1.78 10.55
C ILE A 41 0.55 0.90 11.58
N LYS A 42 -0.41 0.10 11.16
CA LYS A 42 -1.11 -0.87 12.01
C LYS A 42 -1.10 -2.22 11.33
N PHE A 43 -1.12 -3.27 12.14
CA PHE A 43 -1.25 -4.64 11.63
C PHE A 43 -2.69 -5.11 11.82
N SER A 44 -3.21 -5.84 10.84
CA SER A 44 -4.52 -6.47 10.94
C SER A 44 -4.39 -7.99 10.83
N HIS A 45 -5.08 -8.70 11.71
CA HIS A 45 -5.11 -10.16 11.63
C HIS A 45 -5.94 -10.68 10.45
N ALA A 46 -6.63 -9.78 9.74
CA ALA A 46 -7.34 -10.15 8.51
C ALA A 46 -6.42 -10.25 7.30
N LEU A 47 -5.15 -9.82 7.44
CA LEU A 47 -4.18 -9.93 6.36
C LEU A 47 -3.81 -11.40 6.10
N PRO A 48 -3.44 -11.76 4.87
CA PRO A 48 -3.03 -13.12 4.56
C PRO A 48 -1.85 -13.57 5.41
N ALA A 49 -1.85 -14.85 5.79
CA ALA A 49 -0.76 -15.43 6.58
C ALA A 49 -0.06 -16.51 5.75
N THR A 50 0.42 -16.14 4.58
CA THR A 50 1.06 -17.06 3.64
C THR A 50 2.45 -16.55 3.26
N GLU A 51 3.22 -17.38 2.57
CA GLU A 51 4.55 -16.99 2.10
C GLU A 51 4.51 -15.94 1.00
N GLN A 52 3.36 -15.78 0.35
CA GLN A 52 3.20 -14.82 -0.73
C GLN A 52 2.89 -13.41 -0.25
N PHE A 53 2.67 -13.22 1.04
CA PHE A 53 2.37 -11.93 1.62
C PHE A 53 3.44 -11.52 2.62
N GLN A 54 3.91 -10.28 2.48
CA GLN A 54 4.86 -9.66 3.41
C GLN A 54 4.25 -8.38 3.96
N TYR A 55 4.30 -8.22 5.28
CA TYR A 55 3.83 -7.00 5.93
C TYR A 55 5.02 -6.16 6.39
N HIS A 56 4.95 -4.86 6.14
CA HIS A 56 5.93 -3.90 6.65
C HIS A 56 5.23 -2.79 7.42
N HIS A 57 5.72 -2.54 8.61
CA HIS A 57 5.25 -1.42 9.42
C HIS A 57 6.06 -0.18 9.03
N ILE A 58 5.47 0.66 8.20
CA ILE A 58 6.15 1.84 7.65
C ILE A 58 5.19 3.02 7.66
N ASP A 59 5.70 4.17 8.08
CA ASP A 59 4.99 5.43 7.93
C ASP A 59 5.31 5.98 6.54
N LEU A 60 4.33 5.98 5.66
CA LEU A 60 4.51 6.40 4.27
C LEU A 60 4.77 7.88 4.10
N ARG A 61 4.67 8.67 5.17
CA ARG A 61 5.07 10.08 5.14
C ARG A 61 6.59 10.24 5.14
N ASP A 62 7.32 9.21 5.54
CA ASP A 62 8.78 9.22 5.57
C ASP A 62 9.33 8.83 4.20
N ALA A 63 9.89 9.81 3.50
CA ALA A 63 10.37 9.62 2.14
C ALA A 63 11.51 8.59 2.06
N ASP A 64 12.40 8.57 3.07
CA ASP A 64 13.52 7.65 3.08
C ASP A 64 13.07 6.21 3.25
N ASP A 65 12.12 5.98 4.16
CA ASP A 65 11.59 4.64 4.39
C ASP A 65 10.85 4.11 3.16
N VAL A 66 10.11 4.98 2.48
CA VAL A 66 9.41 4.58 1.25
C VAL A 66 10.43 4.23 0.16
N ARG A 67 11.48 5.02 0.02
CA ARG A 67 12.53 4.74 -0.96
C ARG A 67 13.21 3.41 -0.68
N VAL A 68 13.54 3.14 0.56
CA VAL A 68 14.17 1.86 0.96
C VAL A 68 13.25 0.69 0.60
N LEU A 69 11.95 0.85 0.84
CA LEU A 69 10.98 -0.19 0.49
C LEU A 69 10.99 -0.48 -1.01
N PHE A 70 10.99 0.56 -1.85
CA PHE A 70 11.01 0.38 -3.30
C PHE A 70 12.36 -0.14 -3.81
N ASP A 71 13.44 0.08 -3.06
CA ASP A 71 14.75 -0.47 -3.42
C ASP A 71 14.87 -1.94 -2.99
N GLN A 72 14.11 -2.35 -2.00
CA GLN A 72 14.12 -3.72 -1.47
C GLN A 72 13.37 -4.70 -2.38
N TYR A 73 12.37 -4.23 -3.09
CA TYR A 73 11.50 -5.05 -3.94
C TYR A 73 11.40 -4.48 -5.34
N GLU A 74 11.10 -5.36 -6.30
CA GLU A 74 10.75 -4.94 -7.66
C GLU A 74 9.24 -5.02 -7.83
N PHE A 75 8.56 -3.92 -7.54
CA PHE A 75 7.11 -3.89 -7.66
C PHE A 75 6.68 -3.77 -9.11
N THR A 76 5.72 -4.61 -9.51
CA THR A 76 5.04 -4.49 -10.79
C THR A 76 4.09 -3.30 -10.75
N GLY A 77 3.43 -3.13 -9.62
CA GLY A 77 2.48 -2.03 -9.45
C GLY A 77 2.19 -1.76 -7.99
N VAL A 78 1.51 -0.65 -7.78
CA VAL A 78 1.11 -0.19 -6.45
C VAL A 78 -0.38 0.10 -6.45
N ILE A 79 -1.07 -0.39 -5.44
CA ILE A 79 -2.45 0.01 -5.17
C ILE A 79 -2.43 0.83 -3.88
N ASN A 80 -2.72 2.11 -4.00
CA ASN A 80 -2.68 3.02 -2.87
C ASN A 80 -4.07 3.10 -2.24
N ALA A 81 -4.26 2.32 -1.17
CA ALA A 81 -5.50 2.30 -0.39
C ALA A 81 -5.37 3.12 0.89
N PHE A 82 -4.28 3.88 1.02
CA PHE A 82 -4.06 4.74 2.16
C PHE A 82 -5.07 5.86 2.20
N GLY A 83 -5.59 6.17 3.39
CA GLY A 83 -6.47 7.30 3.59
C GLY A 83 -6.37 7.82 5.02
N VAL A 84 -6.54 9.12 5.18
CA VAL A 84 -6.60 9.72 6.50
C VAL A 84 -8.02 9.58 7.02
N LYS A 85 -8.15 8.94 8.17
CA LYS A 85 -9.45 8.72 8.80
C LYS A 85 -9.77 9.84 9.78
N GLY A 86 -11.03 10.24 9.83
CA GLY A 86 -11.51 11.24 10.75
C GLY A 86 -12.99 11.51 10.50
N SER A 87 -13.61 12.26 11.39
CA SER A 87 -15.00 12.65 11.21
C SER A 87 -15.11 13.78 10.20
N PRO A 88 -16.23 13.87 9.48
CA PRO A 88 -16.46 15.01 8.58
C PRO A 88 -16.38 16.36 9.27
N ILE A 89 -16.83 16.46 10.51
CA ILE A 89 -16.76 17.69 11.29
C ILE A 89 -15.31 18.08 11.53
N ARG A 90 -14.50 17.13 11.94
CA ARG A 90 -13.08 17.36 12.21
C ARG A 90 -12.33 17.77 10.94
N ALA A 91 -12.62 17.12 9.82
CA ALA A 91 -12.01 17.47 8.55
C ALA A 91 -12.38 18.90 8.13
N LYS A 92 -13.60 19.32 8.41
CA LYS A 92 -14.07 20.67 8.11
C LYS A 92 -13.39 21.74 8.97
N GLU A 93 -13.17 21.42 10.25
CA GLU A 93 -12.53 22.35 11.20
C GLU A 93 -11.03 22.46 10.98
N ARG A 94 -10.37 21.35 10.67
CA ARG A 94 -8.92 21.30 10.51
C ARG A 94 -8.55 20.56 9.21
N PRO A 95 -8.84 21.16 8.06
CA PRO A 95 -8.59 20.47 6.79
C PRO A 95 -7.12 20.12 6.54
N ILE A 96 -6.20 20.92 7.07
CA ILE A 96 -4.78 20.66 6.89
C ILE A 96 -4.36 19.34 7.57
N ASP A 97 -5.00 18.97 8.67
CA ASP A 97 -4.69 17.71 9.37
C ASP A 97 -5.02 16.49 8.51
N PHE A 98 -5.89 16.66 7.53
CA PHE A 98 -6.28 15.58 6.61
C PHE A 98 -5.54 15.65 5.29
N LEU A 99 -5.25 16.85 4.80
CA LEU A 99 -4.61 17.03 3.49
C LEU A 99 -3.10 16.81 3.54
N GLU A 100 -2.43 17.31 4.57
CA GLU A 100 -0.97 17.25 4.62
C GLU A 100 -0.42 15.82 4.60
N PRO A 101 -0.91 14.90 5.47
CA PRO A 101 -0.43 13.52 5.42
C PRO A 101 -0.69 12.85 4.08
N SER A 102 -1.86 13.10 3.48
CA SER A 102 -2.20 12.52 2.19
C SER A 102 -1.29 13.03 1.08
N ILE A 103 -0.97 14.32 1.09
CA ILE A 103 -0.06 14.90 0.10
C ILE A 103 1.33 14.27 0.23
N LYS A 104 1.86 14.14 1.45
CA LYS A 104 3.17 13.54 1.67
C LYS A 104 3.22 12.09 1.20
N VAL A 105 2.22 11.31 1.58
CA VAL A 105 2.15 9.90 1.19
C VAL A 105 2.07 9.78 -0.33
N ASN A 106 1.17 10.54 -0.94
CA ASN A 106 0.98 10.48 -2.39
C ASN A 106 2.25 10.89 -3.14
N THR A 107 2.92 11.94 -2.68
CA THR A 107 4.17 12.39 -3.29
C THR A 107 5.22 11.30 -3.22
N ASN A 108 5.40 10.69 -2.06
CA ASN A 108 6.40 9.64 -1.87
C ASN A 108 6.11 8.42 -2.75
N ILE A 109 4.85 8.04 -2.86
CA ILE A 109 4.45 6.90 -3.69
C ILE A 109 4.65 7.22 -5.17
N ILE A 110 4.19 8.38 -5.63
CA ILE A 110 4.31 8.77 -7.04
C ILE A 110 5.78 8.86 -7.45
N ASP A 111 6.60 9.51 -6.64
CA ASP A 111 8.03 9.66 -6.94
C ASP A 111 8.70 8.30 -7.15
N ASN A 112 8.39 7.35 -6.29
CA ASN A 112 9.00 6.03 -6.39
C ASN A 112 8.42 5.20 -7.53
N CYS A 113 7.14 5.34 -7.84
CA CYS A 113 6.55 4.67 -9.01
C CYS A 113 7.17 5.17 -10.30
N VAL A 114 7.39 6.48 -10.41
CA VAL A 114 8.06 7.06 -11.59
C VAL A 114 9.50 6.57 -11.67
N ARG A 115 10.21 6.61 -10.56
CA ARG A 115 11.61 6.20 -10.50
C ARG A 115 11.81 4.74 -10.88
N THR A 116 10.89 3.88 -10.49
CA THR A 116 11.01 2.43 -10.70
C THR A 116 10.18 1.91 -11.86
N ASP A 117 9.47 2.78 -12.55
CA ASP A 117 8.62 2.43 -13.70
C ASP A 117 7.55 1.40 -13.35
N CYS A 118 6.80 1.65 -12.27
CA CYS A 118 5.70 0.78 -11.93
C CYS A 118 4.36 1.53 -12.02
N TRP A 119 3.29 0.79 -12.33
CA TRP A 119 1.98 1.42 -12.44
C TRP A 119 1.40 1.71 -11.05
N LEU A 120 0.47 2.63 -11.01
CA LEU A 120 -0.15 3.08 -9.76
C LEU A 120 -1.65 3.21 -9.92
N VAL A 121 -2.38 2.62 -8.98
CA VAL A 121 -3.83 2.76 -8.88
C VAL A 121 -4.16 3.39 -7.54
N TYR A 122 -4.95 4.44 -7.57
CA TYR A 122 -5.50 5.06 -6.37
C TYR A 122 -6.89 4.55 -6.10
N MET A 123 -7.11 4.18 -4.84
CA MET A 123 -8.45 3.91 -4.36
C MET A 123 -9.06 5.23 -3.89
N SER A 124 -9.96 5.76 -4.68
CA SER A 124 -10.60 7.02 -4.35
C SER A 124 -11.80 6.77 -3.44
N SER A 125 -11.86 7.52 -2.38
CA SER A 125 -13.02 7.50 -1.51
C SER A 125 -14.08 8.44 -2.11
N VAL A 126 -15.23 7.87 -2.43
CA VAL A 126 -16.36 8.64 -2.92
C VAL A 126 -17.24 8.91 -1.72
N GLY A 127 -17.23 10.11 -1.29
CA GLY A 127 -17.97 10.33 -0.16
C GLY A 127 -18.55 11.32 0.39
#